data_ab524e83eb48d9efaf5c9ee1e13dee88
#
_entry.id   ab524e83eb48d9efaf5c9ee1e13dee88
#
_cell.length_a   1.000
_cell.length_b   1.000
_cell.length_c   1.000
_cell.angle_alpha   90.00
_cell.angle_beta   90.00
_cell.angle_gamma   90.00
#
_symmetry.space_group_name_H-M   'P 1'
#
loop_
_entity.id
_entity.type
_entity.pdbx_description
1 polymer ?
#
loop_
_entity_poly.entity_id
_entity_poly.type
_entity_poly.pdbx_seq_one_letter_code
_entity_poly.pdbx_strand_id
1 'polypeptide(L)'
;MRVSFEYAAIRLVPRIERGELMNVGIVLYSRSRDYLAVRTHVDEARLRALDPDADLAAVEAVLAGWGQTCDQEQRMTLGERFRWLTSPRSTILQPGPVHTGLTEDPAAELDRLLDLLVR
;
A
#
# COMPACT_ATOMS: atom_id res chain seq x y z
N MET A 1 -4.45 -18.70 17.16
CA MET A 1 -5.81 -18.49 16.60
C MET A 1 -5.71 -17.58 15.39
N ARG A 2 -6.34 -17.96 14.31
CA ARG A 2 -6.40 -17.11 13.12
C ARG A 2 -7.42 -16.00 13.27
N VAL A 3 -7.08 -14.84 12.73
CA VAL A 3 -7.97 -13.70 12.66
C VAL A 3 -8.09 -13.25 11.22
N SER A 4 -9.20 -12.60 10.90
CA SER A 4 -9.39 -12.06 9.56
C SER A 4 -8.59 -10.79 9.38
N PHE A 5 -8.17 -10.56 8.13
CA PHE A 5 -7.54 -9.31 7.73
C PHE A 5 -8.01 -8.92 6.32
N GLU A 6 -7.83 -7.65 6.02
CA GLU A 6 -8.03 -7.10 4.68
C GLU A 6 -6.74 -6.46 4.24
N TYR A 7 -6.44 -6.53 2.94
CA TYR A 7 -5.27 -5.84 2.40
C TYR A 7 -5.52 -5.35 0.99
N ALA A 8 -4.73 -4.37 0.59
CA ALA A 8 -4.67 -3.91 -0.80
C ALA A 8 -3.22 -3.59 -1.15
N ALA A 9 -2.85 -3.85 -2.39
CA ALA A 9 -1.56 -3.39 -2.91
C ALA A 9 -1.64 -1.88 -3.16
N ILE A 10 -0.55 -1.19 -2.86
CA ILE A 10 -0.37 0.20 -3.27
C ILE A 10 0.34 0.16 -4.61
N ARG A 11 -0.26 0.75 -5.62
CA ARG A 11 0.25 0.73 -7.00
C ARG A 11 0.73 2.10 -7.40
N LEU A 12 1.89 2.13 -8.04
CA LEU A 12 2.44 3.33 -8.64
C LEU A 12 2.15 3.32 -10.14
N VAL A 13 1.59 4.42 -10.64
CA VAL A 13 1.36 4.65 -12.07
C VAL A 13 2.26 5.81 -12.47
N PRO A 14 3.50 5.56 -12.92
CA PRO A 14 4.47 6.64 -13.16
C PRO A 14 4.01 7.61 -14.26
N ARG A 15 3.35 7.08 -15.29
CA ARG A 15 2.80 7.86 -16.40
C ARG A 15 1.32 7.51 -16.54
N ILE A 16 0.47 8.41 -16.04
CA ILE A 16 -0.98 8.18 -16.02
C ILE A 16 -1.53 7.91 -17.41
N GLU A 17 -1.02 8.62 -18.42
CA GLU A 17 -1.45 8.48 -19.81
C GLU A 17 -1.16 7.09 -20.39
N ARG A 18 -0.18 6.38 -19.85
CA ARG A 18 0.13 5.00 -20.31
C ARG A 18 -0.62 3.94 -19.51
N GLY A 19 -1.05 4.26 -18.29
CA GLY A 19 -1.77 3.32 -17.45
C GLY A 19 -0.96 2.13 -16.93
N GLU A 20 0.34 2.11 -17.17
CA GLU A 20 1.22 1.04 -16.67
C GLU A 20 1.44 1.23 -15.17
N LEU A 21 1.48 0.13 -14.43
CA LEU A 21 1.59 0.19 -12.98
C LEU A 21 2.58 -0.83 -12.44
N MET A 22 3.08 -0.55 -11.22
CA MET A 22 3.87 -1.49 -10.44
C MET A 22 3.44 -1.43 -8.98
N ASN A 23 3.51 -2.57 -8.30
CA ASN A 23 3.23 -2.60 -6.87
C ASN A 23 4.40 -2.00 -6.10
N VAL A 24 4.12 -1.08 -5.17
CA VAL A 24 5.14 -0.40 -4.36
C VAL A 24 4.87 -0.50 -2.86
N GLY A 25 3.80 -1.16 -2.46
CA GLY A 25 3.50 -1.31 -1.05
C GLY A 25 2.27 -2.15 -0.81
N ILE A 26 2.02 -2.41 0.46
CA ILE A 26 0.85 -3.12 0.96
C ILE A 26 0.29 -2.33 2.13
N VAL A 27 -1.02 -2.16 2.16
CA VAL A 27 -1.75 -1.71 3.34
C VAL A 27 -2.56 -2.88 3.87
N LEU A 28 -2.45 -3.16 5.18
CA LEU A 28 -3.10 -4.30 5.82
C LEU A 28 -3.82 -3.86 7.08
N TYR A 29 -5.06 -4.32 7.23
CA TYR A 29 -5.94 -3.99 8.34
C TYR A 29 -6.53 -5.27 8.94
N SER A 30 -6.48 -5.37 10.26
CA SER A 30 -7.17 -6.42 11.02
C SER A 30 -7.95 -5.77 12.16
N ARG A 31 -9.27 -5.81 12.05
CA ARG A 31 -10.13 -5.20 13.06
C ARG A 31 -9.98 -5.90 14.40
N SER A 32 -9.96 -7.22 14.40
CA SER A 32 -9.92 -8.00 15.64
C SER A 32 -8.60 -7.85 16.41
N ARG A 33 -7.50 -7.52 15.70
CA ARG A 33 -6.20 -7.27 16.33
C ARG A 33 -5.91 -5.79 16.49
N ASP A 34 -6.84 -4.91 16.10
CA ASP A 34 -6.65 -3.46 16.15
C ASP A 34 -5.34 -3.05 15.48
N TYR A 35 -5.11 -3.57 14.27
CA TYR A 35 -3.86 -3.44 13.54
C TYR A 35 -4.10 -2.81 12.17
N LEU A 36 -3.36 -1.76 11.89
CA LEU A 36 -3.29 -1.15 10.55
C LEU A 36 -1.86 -0.74 10.29
N ALA A 37 -1.30 -1.15 9.16
CA ALA A 37 0.05 -0.76 8.78
C ALA A 37 0.21 -0.70 7.27
N VAL A 38 1.12 0.15 6.84
CA VAL A 38 1.57 0.30 5.46
C VAL A 38 3.06 -0.03 5.42
N ARG A 39 3.44 -0.91 4.50
CA ARG A 39 4.85 -1.17 4.19
C ARG A 39 5.08 -0.92 2.72
N THR A 40 6.18 -0.30 2.40
CA THR A 40 6.51 0.10 1.02
C THR A 40 7.90 -0.35 0.62
N HIS A 41 8.08 -0.55 -0.67
CA HIS A 41 9.38 -0.82 -1.28
C HIS A 41 9.30 -0.43 -2.75
N VAL A 42 10.21 0.42 -3.21
CA VAL A 42 10.27 0.82 -4.61
C VAL A 42 11.49 0.17 -5.25
N ASP A 43 11.24 -0.71 -6.21
CA ASP A 43 12.29 -1.28 -7.06
C ASP A 43 12.66 -0.25 -8.12
N GLU A 44 13.80 0.40 -7.97
CA GLU A 44 14.22 1.48 -8.86
C GLU A 44 14.37 1.02 -10.31
N ALA A 45 14.86 -0.19 -10.53
CA ALA A 45 15.02 -0.72 -11.88
C ALA A 45 13.67 -0.87 -12.58
N ARG A 46 12.65 -1.39 -11.88
CA ARG A 46 11.29 -1.47 -12.44
C ARG A 46 10.72 -0.08 -12.70
N LEU A 47 10.91 0.84 -11.77
CA LEU A 47 10.42 2.21 -11.94
C LEU A 47 11.01 2.84 -13.19
N ARG A 48 12.30 2.73 -13.40
CA ARG A 48 12.97 3.31 -14.56
C ARG A 48 12.63 2.59 -15.85
N ALA A 49 12.24 1.32 -15.78
CA ALA A 49 11.74 0.60 -16.96
C ALA A 49 10.39 1.15 -17.41
N LEU A 50 9.53 1.56 -16.48
CA LEU A 50 8.24 2.18 -16.80
C LEU A 50 8.37 3.65 -17.16
N ASP A 51 9.30 4.37 -16.53
CA ASP A 51 9.54 5.78 -16.77
C ASP A 51 11.02 6.09 -16.53
N PRO A 52 11.84 6.19 -17.60
CA PRO A 52 13.28 6.49 -17.44
C PRO A 52 13.57 7.82 -16.75
N ASP A 53 12.64 8.76 -16.80
CA ASP A 53 12.78 10.09 -16.21
C ASP A 53 12.18 10.19 -14.81
N ALA A 54 11.77 9.08 -14.20
CA ALA A 54 11.13 9.09 -12.90
C ALA A 54 12.05 9.64 -11.81
N ASP A 55 11.46 10.46 -10.93
CA ASP A 55 12.13 11.01 -9.75
C ASP A 55 11.82 10.11 -8.55
N LEU A 56 12.75 9.26 -8.17
CA LEU A 56 12.59 8.33 -7.06
C LEU A 56 12.27 9.05 -5.75
N ALA A 57 12.95 10.18 -5.48
CA ALA A 57 12.72 10.95 -4.26
C ALA A 57 11.29 11.49 -4.20
N ALA A 58 10.75 11.95 -5.32
CA ALA A 58 9.37 12.42 -5.39
C ALA A 58 8.38 11.28 -5.14
N VAL A 59 8.64 10.10 -5.69
CA VAL A 59 7.80 8.91 -5.46
C VAL A 59 7.83 8.53 -3.98
N GLU A 60 8.99 8.49 -3.37
CA GLU A 60 9.11 8.14 -1.96
C GLU A 60 8.42 9.17 -1.05
N ALA A 61 8.46 10.46 -1.41
CA ALA A 61 7.77 11.51 -0.67
C ALA A 61 6.24 11.31 -0.69
N VAL A 62 5.68 10.95 -1.84
CA VAL A 62 4.24 10.68 -1.96
C VAL A 62 3.86 9.43 -1.16
N LEU A 63 4.68 8.39 -1.19
CA LEU A 63 4.47 7.18 -0.38
C LEU A 63 4.52 7.48 1.12
N ALA A 64 5.40 8.36 1.54
CA ALA A 64 5.48 8.77 2.95
C ALA A 64 4.18 9.40 3.43
N GLY A 65 3.46 10.12 2.56
CA GLY A 65 2.14 10.67 2.86
C GLY A 65 1.11 9.61 3.19
N TRP A 66 1.14 8.48 2.50
CA TRP A 66 0.28 7.33 2.82
C TRP A 66 0.61 6.75 4.20
N GLY A 67 1.89 6.62 4.52
CA GLY A 67 2.32 6.17 5.83
C GLY A 67 1.87 7.11 6.95
N GLN A 68 1.95 8.41 6.74
CA GLN A 68 1.48 9.40 7.71
C GLN A 68 -0.02 9.30 7.96
N THR A 69 -0.83 9.15 6.91
CA THR A 69 -2.27 8.95 7.08
C THR A 69 -2.55 7.67 7.85
N CYS A 70 -1.84 6.59 7.53
CA CYS A 70 -1.98 5.32 8.25
C CYS A 70 -1.71 5.45 9.74
N ASP A 71 -0.61 6.11 10.10
CA ASP A 71 -0.08 6.11 11.47
C ASP A 71 -0.59 7.26 12.33
N GLN A 72 -0.92 8.41 11.74
CA GLN A 72 -1.05 9.67 12.48
C GLN A 72 -2.42 10.36 12.34
N GLU A 73 -3.34 9.86 11.52
CA GLU A 73 -4.63 10.51 11.34
C GLU A 73 -5.57 10.16 12.50
N GLN A 74 -5.47 10.94 13.58
CA GLN A 74 -6.19 10.64 14.83
C GLN A 74 -7.68 10.94 14.78
N ARG A 75 -8.16 11.67 13.77
CA ARG A 75 -9.60 11.97 13.62
C ARG A 75 -10.38 10.80 13.05
N MET A 76 -9.69 9.77 12.58
CA MET A 76 -10.30 8.58 12.00
C MET A 76 -9.91 7.33 12.78
N THR A 77 -10.84 6.39 12.91
CA THR A 77 -10.54 5.05 13.42
C THR A 77 -9.61 4.31 12.43
N LEU A 78 -9.01 3.23 12.86
CA LEU A 78 -8.16 2.42 11.97
C LEU A 78 -8.94 1.93 10.75
N GLY A 79 -10.18 1.46 10.95
CA GLY A 79 -11.03 1.03 9.84
C GLY A 79 -11.35 2.15 8.87
N GLU A 80 -11.63 3.35 9.38
CA GLU A 80 -11.87 4.52 8.54
C GLU A 80 -10.61 4.92 7.75
N ARG A 81 -9.43 4.87 8.38
CA ARG A 81 -8.16 5.12 7.70
C ARG A 81 -7.93 4.12 6.58
N PHE A 82 -8.20 2.84 6.84
CA PHE A 82 -8.07 1.80 5.83
C PHE A 82 -9.01 2.05 4.65
N ARG A 83 -10.28 2.38 4.91
CA ARG A 83 -11.25 2.69 3.85
C ARG A 83 -10.81 3.90 3.04
N TRP A 84 -10.28 4.92 3.68
CA TRP A 84 -9.78 6.11 2.98
C TRP A 84 -8.57 5.78 2.10
N LEU A 85 -7.62 5.00 2.64
CA LEU A 85 -6.41 4.61 1.89
C LEU A 85 -6.75 3.71 0.69
N THR A 86 -7.82 2.91 0.79
CA THR A 86 -8.20 1.99 -0.28
C THR A 86 -9.32 2.53 -1.19
N SER A 87 -9.70 3.79 -1.03
CA SER A 87 -10.68 4.42 -1.92
C SER A 87 -10.09 4.60 -3.33
N PRO A 88 -10.88 4.32 -4.38
CA PRO A 88 -10.40 4.52 -5.76
C PRO A 88 -9.94 5.94 -6.02
N ARG A 89 -8.84 6.09 -6.73
CA ARG A 89 -8.29 7.40 -7.12
C ARG A 89 -7.53 7.27 -8.44
N SER A 90 -7.41 8.41 -9.14
CA SER A 90 -6.76 8.49 -10.46
C SER A 90 -5.46 9.30 -10.38
N THR A 91 -4.72 9.14 -9.29
CA THR A 91 -3.41 9.79 -9.10
C THR A 91 -2.29 8.81 -9.39
N ILE A 92 -1.04 9.25 -9.24
CA ILE A 92 0.12 8.37 -9.47
C ILE A 92 0.18 7.20 -8.47
N LEU A 93 -0.37 7.36 -7.28
CA LEU A 93 -0.55 6.25 -6.35
C LEU A 93 -2.02 5.86 -6.30
N GLN A 94 -2.28 4.57 -6.49
CA GLN A 94 -3.63 4.04 -6.54
C GLN A 94 -3.70 2.76 -5.73
N PRO A 95 -4.75 2.53 -4.94
CA PRO A 95 -4.93 1.24 -4.29
C PRO A 95 -5.41 0.21 -5.30
N GLY A 96 -4.94 -1.01 -5.15
CA GLY A 96 -5.53 -2.16 -5.82
C GLY A 96 -6.83 -2.58 -5.13
N PRO A 97 -7.48 -3.65 -5.62
CA PRO A 97 -8.69 -4.16 -4.97
C PRO A 97 -8.38 -4.68 -3.57
N VAL A 98 -9.38 -4.59 -2.69
CA VAL A 98 -9.26 -5.11 -1.33
C VAL A 98 -9.49 -6.62 -1.35
N HIS A 99 -8.58 -7.36 -0.75
CA HIS A 99 -8.67 -8.80 -0.56
C HIS A 99 -8.78 -9.12 0.92
N THR A 100 -9.33 -10.27 1.24
CA THR A 100 -9.46 -10.75 2.62
C THR A 100 -8.72 -12.06 2.80
N GLY A 101 -8.35 -12.35 4.03
CA GLY A 101 -7.68 -13.59 4.37
C GLY A 101 -7.71 -13.86 5.87
N LEU A 102 -7.02 -14.92 6.27
CA LEU A 102 -6.88 -15.32 7.67
C LEU A 102 -5.40 -15.43 8.01
N THR A 103 -5.02 -14.95 9.17
CA THR A 103 -3.64 -15.03 9.65
C THR A 103 -3.58 -15.17 11.17
N GLU A 104 -2.53 -15.75 11.66
CA GLU A 104 -2.25 -15.80 13.10
C GLU A 104 -1.50 -14.54 13.56
N ASP A 105 -0.81 -13.85 12.63
CA ASP A 105 0.02 -12.68 12.93
C ASP A 105 -0.06 -11.67 11.79
N PRO A 106 -0.84 -10.58 11.95
CA PRO A 106 -0.98 -9.58 10.89
C PRO A 106 0.34 -8.93 10.47
N ALA A 107 1.26 -8.69 11.40
CA ALA A 107 2.55 -8.08 11.05
C ALA A 107 3.39 -9.01 10.17
N ALA A 108 3.44 -10.29 10.51
CA ALA A 108 4.14 -11.29 9.71
C ALA A 108 3.48 -11.46 8.33
N GLU A 109 2.14 -11.41 8.29
CA GLU A 109 1.40 -11.51 7.04
C GLU A 109 1.72 -10.32 6.12
N LEU A 110 1.80 -9.12 6.68
CA LEU A 110 2.18 -7.92 5.92
C LEU A 110 3.56 -8.09 5.29
N ASP A 111 4.54 -8.57 6.05
CA ASP A 111 5.90 -8.82 5.52
C ASP A 111 5.88 -9.88 4.42
N ARG A 112 5.10 -10.95 4.59
CA ARG A 112 4.97 -12.01 3.59
C ARG A 112 4.37 -11.46 2.29
N LEU A 113 3.33 -10.65 2.38
CA LEU A 113 2.69 -10.06 1.21
C LEU A 113 3.62 -9.06 0.50
N LEU A 114 4.39 -8.29 1.27
CA LEU A 114 5.37 -7.37 0.68
C LEU A 114 6.41 -8.12 -0.14
N ASP A 115 6.94 -9.22 0.40
CA ASP A 115 7.92 -10.04 -0.32
C ASP A 115 7.31 -10.69 -1.57
N LEU A 116 6.08 -11.18 -1.47
CA LEU A 116 5.42 -11.91 -2.54
C LEU A 116 4.95 -10.99 -3.68
N LEU A 117 4.41 -9.82 -3.35
CA LEU A 117 3.70 -8.98 -4.30
C LEU A 117 4.46 -7.73 -4.73
N VAL A 118 5.44 -7.28 -3.96
CA VAL A 118 6.13 -6.00 -4.20
C VAL A 118 7.59 -6.19 -4.56
N ARG A 119 8.29 -7.01 -3.83
CA ARG A 119 9.73 -7.24 -4.02
C ARG A 119 10.06 -8.17 -5.17
#